data_226f8d9b5ec1d7a37016dd22bdb7442e
#
_entry.id   226f8d9b5ec1d7a37016dd22bdb7442e
#
_cell.length_a   1.000
_cell.length_b   1.000
_cell.length_c   1.000
_cell.angle_alpha   90.00
_cell.angle_beta   90.00
_cell.angle_gamma   90.00
#
_symmetry.space_group_name_H-M   'P 1'
#
loop_
_entity.id
_entity.type
_entity.pdbx_description
1 polymer ?
#
loop_
_entity_poly.entity_id
_entity_poly.type
_entity_poly.pdbx_seq_one_letter_code
_entity_poly.pdbx_strand_id
1 'polypeptide(L)' 'MKDLIRTTAEFKALRAEAREAIAAYADGADFLFTISRLAAIGEQMNVLLA' A
#
# COMPACT_ATOMS: atom_id res chain seq x y z
N MET A 1 -11.17 -14.07 14.75
CA MET A 1 -9.74 -14.40 14.74
C MET A 1 -9.19 -14.67 13.34
N LYS A 2 -9.93 -15.44 12.53
CA LYS A 2 -9.51 -15.64 11.14
C LYS A 2 -9.40 -14.33 10.37
N ASP A 3 -10.34 -13.41 10.62
CA ASP A 3 -10.33 -12.13 9.93
C ASP A 3 -9.13 -11.28 10.33
N LEU A 4 -8.68 -11.39 11.58
CA LEU A 4 -7.51 -10.65 12.03
C LEU A 4 -6.24 -11.13 11.33
N ILE A 5 -6.07 -12.45 11.20
CA ILE A 5 -4.90 -13.02 10.52
C ILE A 5 -4.90 -12.61 9.05
N ARG A 6 -6.05 -12.71 8.40
CA ARG A 6 -6.21 -12.34 7.00
C ARG A 6 -5.90 -10.86 6.79
N THR A 7 -6.45 -10.01 7.65
CA THR A 7 -6.24 -8.58 7.58
C THR A 7 -4.77 -8.25 7.76
N THR A 8 -4.09 -8.94 8.68
CA THR A 8 -2.67 -8.72 8.91
C THR A 8 -1.84 -9.05 7.66
N ALA A 9 -2.16 -10.18 7.01
CA ALA A 9 -1.43 -10.56 5.79
C ALA A 9 -1.67 -9.57 4.66
N GLU A 10 -2.92 -9.13 4.49
CA GLU A 10 -3.25 -8.14 3.48
C GLU A 10 -2.58 -6.80 3.76
N PHE A 11 -2.55 -6.39 5.01
CA PHE A 11 -1.91 -5.15 5.41
C PHE A 11 -0.41 -5.18 5.12
N LYS A 12 0.25 -6.31 5.40
CA LYS A 12 1.66 -6.47 5.08
C LYS A 12 1.92 -6.38 3.58
N ALA A 13 1.04 -6.98 2.78
CA ALA A 13 1.17 -6.92 1.33
C ALA A 13 1.03 -5.48 0.83
N LEU A 14 0.08 -4.72 1.38
CA LEU A 14 -0.10 -3.32 1.00
C LEU A 14 1.09 -2.47 1.41
N ARG A 15 1.67 -2.74 2.59
CA ARG A 15 2.87 -2.02 3.01
C ARG A 15 4.04 -2.30 2.08
N ALA A 16 4.19 -3.54 1.62
CA ALA A 16 5.23 -3.88 0.67
C ALA A 16 5.04 -3.14 -0.65
N GLU A 17 3.81 -3.05 -1.12
CA GLU A 17 3.51 -2.29 -2.33
C GLU A 17 3.82 -0.81 -2.16
N ALA A 18 3.53 -0.25 -1.00
CA ALA A 18 3.85 1.14 -0.72
C ALA A 18 5.36 1.38 -0.75
N ARG A 19 6.13 0.46 -0.17
CA ARG A 19 7.58 0.55 -0.20
C ARG A 19 8.12 0.49 -1.62
N GLU A 20 7.56 -0.40 -2.44
CA GLU A 20 7.96 -0.50 -3.85
C GLU A 20 7.67 0.78 -4.60
N ALA A 21 6.52 1.40 -4.34
CA ALA A 21 6.17 2.66 -4.98
C ALA A 21 7.16 3.76 -4.60
N ILE A 22 7.53 3.83 -3.32
CA ILE A 22 8.49 4.82 -2.84
C ILE A 22 9.88 4.57 -3.44
N ALA A 23 10.30 3.32 -3.50
CA ALA A 23 11.58 2.95 -4.08
C ALA A 23 11.63 3.30 -5.57
N ALA A 24 10.54 3.06 -6.29
CA ALA A 24 10.46 3.41 -7.70
C ALA A 24 10.56 4.92 -7.91
N TYR A 25 9.94 5.70 -7.01
CA TYR A 25 10.05 7.13 -7.09
C TYR A 25 11.50 7.60 -6.87
N ALA A 26 12.19 6.98 -5.92
CA ALA A 26 13.59 7.28 -5.67
C ALA A 26 14.46 6.98 -6.89
N ASP A 27 14.07 5.99 -7.70
CA ASP A 27 14.76 5.62 -8.94
C ASP A 27 14.35 6.47 -10.13
N GLY A 28 13.43 7.43 -9.94
CA GLY A 28 13.05 8.35 -11.00
C GLY A 28 11.66 8.15 -11.57
N ALA A 29 10.81 7.36 -10.93
CA ALA A 29 9.43 7.21 -11.38
C ALA A 29 8.67 8.52 -11.23
N ASP A 30 7.60 8.66 -12.01
CA ASP A 30 6.82 9.88 -12.03
C ASP A 30 6.16 10.15 -10.68
N PHE A 31 6.22 11.40 -10.25
CA PHE A 31 5.67 11.81 -8.96
C PHE A 31 4.15 11.60 -8.89
N LEU A 32 3.43 12.02 -9.92
CA LEU A 32 1.97 11.88 -9.93
C LEU A 32 1.54 10.42 -9.92
N PHE A 33 2.25 9.58 -10.67
CA PHE A 33 1.99 8.15 -10.68
C PHE A 33 2.23 7.54 -9.30
N THR A 34 3.32 7.93 -8.64
CA THR A 34 3.65 7.42 -7.31
C THR A 34 2.59 7.82 -6.30
N ILE A 35 2.16 9.09 -6.31
CA ILE A 35 1.13 9.56 -5.39
C ILE A 35 -0.19 8.84 -5.63
N SER A 36 -0.56 8.62 -6.88
CA SER A 36 -1.79 7.89 -7.21
C SER A 36 -1.76 6.47 -6.65
N ARG A 37 -0.62 5.78 -6.78
CA ARG A 37 -0.48 4.44 -6.23
C ARG A 37 -0.57 4.45 -4.71
N LEU A 38 0.13 5.38 -4.07
CA LEU A 38 0.11 5.46 -2.61
C LEU A 38 -1.28 5.79 -2.09
N ALA A 39 -2.00 6.66 -2.78
CA ALA A 39 -3.39 6.98 -2.40
C ALA A 39 -4.29 5.76 -2.49
N ALA A 40 -4.17 4.97 -3.56
CA ALA A 40 -4.95 3.75 -3.71
C ALA A 40 -4.63 2.73 -2.62
N ILE A 41 -3.34 2.57 -2.30
CA ILE A 41 -2.92 1.68 -1.24
C ILE A 41 -3.47 2.14 0.11
N GLY A 42 -3.39 3.43 0.39
CA GLY A 42 -3.93 3.99 1.63
C GLY A 42 -5.42 3.78 1.76
N GLU A 43 -6.16 3.92 0.66
CA GLU A 43 -7.58 3.67 0.67
C GLU A 43 -7.91 2.22 0.97
N GLN A 44 -7.15 1.29 0.39
CA GLN A 44 -7.33 -0.13 0.68
C GLN A 44 -7.01 -0.45 2.14
N MET A 45 -5.98 0.18 2.71
CA MET A 45 -5.67 0.02 4.12
C MET A 45 -6.82 0.50 5.00
N ASN A 46 -7.43 1.62 4.65
CA ASN A 46 -8.57 2.13 5.41
C ASN A 46 -9.74 1.16 5.38
N VAL A 47 -9.98 0.53 4.24
CA VAL A 47 -11.04 -0.48 4.13
C VAL A 47 -10.76 -1.65 5.08
N LEU A 48 -9.51 -2.08 5.17
CA LEU A 48 -9.14 -3.18 6.07
C LEU A 48 -9.31 -2.80 7.53
N LEU A 49 -9.09 -1.53 7.87
CA LEU A 49 -9.22 -1.04 9.24
C LEU A 49 -10.65 -0.71 9.63
N ALA A 50 -11.52 -0.55 8.67
CA ALA A 50 -12.95 -0.28 8.93
C ALA A 50 -13.71 -1.57 9.35
#